data_58c765b17354705643c4ced3d4f1e754
#
_entry.id   58c765b17354705643c4ced3d4f1e754
#
_cell.length_a   1.000
_cell.length_b   1.000
_cell.length_c   1.000
_cell.angle_alpha   90.00
_cell.angle_beta   90.00
_cell.angle_gamma   90.00
#
_symmetry.space_group_name_H-M   'P 1'
#
loop_
_entity.id
_entity.type
_entity.pdbx_description
1 polymer ?
#
loop_
_entity_poly.entity_id
_entity_poly.type
_entity_poly.pdbx_seq_one_letter_code
_entity_poly.pdbx_strand_id
1 'polypeptide(L)'
;MQIVFSGAIPTVWGDITIYTEDGTEATTLTGYKTVYRDEGQTVYLSNDGSVYTAPETPDGPVEPPEPYVPTLEELQAGKRREVAGECERIIYAGINVALADGSVEHYALTIEDQLNLFGKQIQVSAGQAQIEYHADGQPCRYYSAADMQTIIQAAMWHVSYHTTYCNAINMWIAGCQTADEVREIFYGADVPVEYQSDVLKAYLTEITALAGGDSDVADPA
;
A
#
# COMPACT_ATOMS: atom_id res chain seq x y z
N MET A 1 -3.10 -38.90 -14.11
CA MET A 1 -3.54 -37.68 -14.84
C MET A 1 -5.06 -37.72 -14.90
N GLN A 2 -5.74 -36.62 -14.61
CA GLN A 2 -7.21 -36.49 -14.61
C GLN A 2 -7.64 -35.76 -15.86
N ILE A 3 -8.57 -36.33 -16.61
CA ILE A 3 -9.16 -35.69 -17.79
C ILE A 3 -10.69 -35.71 -17.61
N VAL A 4 -11.28 -34.53 -17.73
CA VAL A 4 -12.75 -34.38 -17.70
C VAL A 4 -13.26 -34.33 -19.12
N PHE A 5 -14.17 -35.26 -19.48
CA PHE A 5 -14.83 -35.27 -20.78
C PHE A 5 -16.21 -34.60 -20.69
N SER A 6 -16.47 -33.70 -21.60
CA SER A 6 -17.80 -33.16 -21.83
C SER A 6 -18.42 -33.93 -23.00
N GLY A 7 -19.41 -34.79 -22.72
CA GLY A 7 -20.08 -35.58 -23.75
C GLY A 7 -19.84 -37.10 -23.67
N ALA A 8 -19.98 -37.82 -24.79
CA ALA A 8 -19.81 -39.26 -24.83
C ALA A 8 -18.34 -39.67 -24.65
N ILE A 9 -18.10 -40.67 -23.79
CA ILE A 9 -16.76 -41.24 -23.60
C ILE A 9 -16.43 -42.14 -24.79
N PRO A 10 -15.23 -42.02 -25.39
CA PRO A 10 -14.81 -42.89 -26.46
C PRO A 10 -14.81 -44.36 -26.01
N THR A 11 -15.19 -45.26 -26.90
CA THR A 11 -15.18 -46.72 -26.64
C THR A 11 -13.94 -47.43 -27.17
N VAL A 12 -13.15 -46.73 -27.97
CA VAL A 12 -11.90 -47.23 -28.53
C VAL A 12 -10.78 -46.31 -28.05
N TRP A 13 -9.74 -46.88 -27.47
CA TRP A 13 -8.63 -46.17 -26.87
C TRP A 13 -7.37 -46.39 -27.67
N GLY A 14 -6.68 -45.34 -27.91
CA GLY A 14 -5.41 -45.28 -28.59
C GLY A 14 -4.75 -43.93 -28.30
N ASP A 15 -4.34 -43.23 -29.32
CA ASP A 15 -3.88 -41.89 -29.19
C ASP A 15 -5.06 -40.95 -29.02
N ILE A 16 -5.04 -40.07 -28.04
CA ILE A 16 -6.08 -39.13 -27.71
C ILE A 16 -5.57 -37.70 -27.91
N THR A 17 -6.14 -37.00 -28.88
CA THR A 17 -5.83 -35.59 -29.08
C THR A 17 -6.80 -34.72 -28.29
N ILE A 18 -6.25 -33.82 -27.48
CA ILE A 18 -6.99 -32.86 -26.69
C ILE A 18 -6.95 -31.51 -27.42
N TYR A 19 -8.11 -30.93 -27.61
CA TYR A 19 -8.29 -29.62 -28.23
C TYR A 19 -8.67 -28.58 -27.18
N THR A 20 -8.26 -27.34 -27.43
CA THR A 20 -8.73 -26.16 -26.69
C THR A 20 -10.13 -25.78 -27.14
N GLU A 21 -10.81 -24.88 -26.43
CA GLU A 21 -12.18 -24.45 -26.73
C GLU A 21 -12.31 -23.81 -28.13
N ASP A 22 -11.23 -23.21 -28.62
CA ASP A 22 -11.16 -22.62 -29.97
C ASP A 22 -10.86 -23.67 -31.08
N GLY A 23 -10.76 -24.94 -30.73
CA GLY A 23 -10.52 -26.05 -31.67
C GLY A 23 -9.05 -26.25 -32.05
N THR A 24 -8.12 -25.56 -31.38
CA THR A 24 -6.69 -25.78 -31.60
C THR A 24 -6.21 -27.01 -30.85
N GLU A 25 -5.35 -27.84 -31.47
CA GLU A 25 -4.74 -28.98 -30.81
C GLU A 25 -3.82 -28.53 -29.65
N ALA A 26 -4.19 -28.91 -28.42
CA ALA A 26 -3.41 -28.58 -27.23
C ALA A 26 -2.30 -29.63 -26.97
N THR A 27 -2.64 -30.92 -27.09
CA THR A 27 -1.68 -32.03 -26.88
C THR A 27 -2.30 -33.32 -27.37
N THR A 28 -1.44 -34.28 -27.74
CA THR A 28 -1.83 -35.66 -28.02
C THR A 28 -1.26 -36.60 -26.97
N LEU A 29 -2.12 -37.41 -26.35
CA LEU A 29 -1.77 -38.45 -25.39
C LEU A 29 -1.71 -39.80 -26.09
N THR A 30 -0.58 -40.47 -26.05
CA THR A 30 -0.35 -41.71 -26.79
C THR A 30 -0.31 -42.95 -25.88
N GLY A 31 -0.76 -44.10 -26.39
CA GLY A 31 -0.58 -45.39 -25.78
C GLY A 31 -1.41 -45.70 -24.53
N TYR A 32 -2.52 -45.04 -24.33
CA TYR A 32 -3.42 -45.33 -23.19
C TYR A 32 -4.21 -46.62 -23.41
N LYS A 33 -4.19 -47.49 -22.41
CA LYS A 33 -4.79 -48.85 -22.48
C LYS A 33 -5.95 -49.02 -21.50
N THR A 34 -6.00 -48.30 -20.42
CA THR A 34 -7.00 -48.44 -19.38
C THR A 34 -7.70 -47.15 -19.12
N VAL A 35 -9.02 -47.23 -18.95
CA VAL A 35 -9.90 -46.12 -18.63
C VAL A 35 -10.69 -46.46 -17.39
N TYR A 36 -10.71 -45.55 -16.48
CA TYR A 36 -11.52 -45.65 -15.29
C TYR A 36 -12.43 -44.40 -15.22
N ARG A 37 -13.66 -44.59 -14.81
CA ARG A 37 -14.64 -43.53 -14.63
C ARG A 37 -15.19 -43.60 -13.22
N ASP A 38 -15.09 -42.51 -12.49
CA ASP A 38 -15.71 -42.37 -11.18
C ASP A 38 -17.17 -41.91 -11.27
N GLU A 39 -17.83 -41.83 -10.12
CA GLU A 39 -19.23 -41.40 -10.02
C GLU A 39 -19.40 -39.90 -10.43
N GLY A 40 -18.36 -39.11 -10.32
CA GLY A 40 -18.31 -37.71 -10.74
C GLY A 40 -18.06 -37.51 -12.24
N GLN A 41 -18.04 -38.59 -13.01
CA GLN A 41 -17.77 -38.59 -14.47
C GLN A 41 -16.33 -38.21 -14.81
N THR A 42 -15.41 -38.23 -13.88
CA THR A 42 -13.98 -38.03 -14.14
C THR A 42 -13.39 -39.29 -14.76
N VAL A 43 -12.61 -39.12 -15.81
CA VAL A 43 -11.98 -40.21 -16.54
C VAL A 43 -10.48 -40.25 -16.26
N TYR A 44 -9.99 -41.40 -15.87
CA TYR A 44 -8.58 -41.65 -15.62
C TYR A 44 -8.01 -42.59 -16.72
N LEU A 45 -6.82 -42.27 -17.19
CA LEU A 45 -6.17 -43.01 -18.23
C LEU A 45 -4.85 -43.61 -17.72
N SER A 46 -4.58 -44.83 -18.11
CA SER A 46 -3.31 -45.53 -17.85
C SER A 46 -2.73 -46.07 -19.14
N ASN A 47 -1.44 -45.90 -19.36
CA ASN A 47 -0.71 -46.46 -20.51
C ASN A 47 -0.03 -47.79 -20.23
N ASP A 48 0.02 -48.24 -18.98
CA ASP A 48 0.64 -49.50 -18.54
C ASP A 48 -0.36 -50.65 -18.31
N GLY A 49 -1.66 -50.36 -18.44
CA GLY A 49 -2.73 -51.32 -18.18
C GLY A 49 -3.13 -51.40 -16.70
N SER A 50 -2.54 -50.57 -15.82
CA SER A 50 -2.96 -50.51 -14.41
C SER A 50 -4.35 -49.90 -14.31
N VAL A 51 -5.13 -50.35 -13.33
CA VAL A 51 -6.40 -49.72 -12.98
C VAL A 51 -6.09 -48.60 -12.00
N TYR A 52 -6.57 -47.40 -12.31
CA TYR A 52 -6.45 -46.28 -11.38
C TYR A 52 -7.23 -46.61 -10.11
N THR A 53 -6.53 -46.63 -9.00
CA THR A 53 -7.19 -46.64 -7.67
C THR A 53 -7.23 -45.20 -7.18
N ALA A 54 -8.42 -44.65 -7.07
CA ALA A 54 -8.58 -43.32 -6.47
C ALA A 54 -7.95 -43.35 -5.06
N PRO A 55 -7.18 -42.32 -4.69
CA PRO A 55 -6.74 -42.21 -3.31
C PRO A 55 -7.98 -42.27 -2.41
N GLU A 56 -7.92 -43.09 -1.35
CA GLU A 56 -9.01 -43.17 -0.36
C GLU A 56 -9.29 -41.76 0.11
N THR A 57 -10.49 -41.28 -0.18
CA THR A 57 -11.00 -40.06 0.46
C THR A 57 -11.05 -40.38 1.94
N PRO A 58 -10.46 -39.58 2.82
CA PRO A 58 -10.59 -39.84 4.26
C PRO A 58 -12.07 -39.97 4.62
N ASP A 59 -12.43 -41.11 5.20
CA ASP A 59 -13.79 -41.35 5.71
C ASP A 59 -14.08 -40.32 6.82
N GLY A 60 -14.76 -39.26 6.49
CA GLY A 60 -15.22 -38.24 7.42
C GLY A 60 -15.39 -36.88 6.74
N PRO A 61 -16.24 -36.02 7.29
CA PRO A 61 -16.33 -34.66 6.85
C PRO A 61 -14.92 -34.02 7.04
N VAL A 62 -14.33 -33.54 5.95
CA VAL A 62 -13.11 -32.72 6.04
C VAL A 62 -13.52 -31.47 6.81
N GLU A 63 -13.12 -31.39 8.08
CA GLU A 63 -13.32 -30.16 8.85
C GLU A 63 -12.67 -29.01 8.05
N PRO A 64 -13.41 -27.94 7.80
CA PRO A 64 -12.81 -26.76 7.17
C PRO A 64 -11.55 -26.37 7.96
N PRO A 65 -10.44 -26.02 7.31
CA PRO A 65 -9.26 -25.57 8.03
C PRO A 65 -9.65 -24.44 8.99
N GLU A 66 -9.15 -24.52 10.21
CA GLU A 66 -9.39 -23.46 11.19
C GLU A 66 -9.06 -22.10 10.57
N PRO A 67 -9.89 -21.08 10.82
CA PRO A 67 -9.61 -19.73 10.33
C PRO A 67 -8.22 -19.30 10.79
N TYR A 68 -7.41 -18.83 9.85
CA TYR A 68 -6.09 -18.31 10.17
C TYR A 68 -6.18 -17.12 11.14
N VAL A 69 -5.54 -17.23 12.28
CA VAL A 69 -5.43 -16.15 13.27
C VAL A 69 -4.03 -15.58 13.18
N PRO A 70 -3.88 -14.30 12.73
CA PRO A 70 -2.56 -13.68 12.64
C PRO A 70 -1.90 -13.57 14.01
N THR A 71 -0.60 -13.77 14.06
CA THR A 71 0.22 -13.53 15.25
C THR A 71 0.32 -12.03 15.55
N LEU A 72 0.68 -11.68 16.78
CA LEU A 72 0.91 -10.27 17.16
C LEU A 72 1.96 -9.61 16.25
N GLU A 73 3.04 -10.30 15.94
CA GLU A 73 4.11 -9.80 15.08
C GLU A 73 3.61 -9.49 13.65
N GLU A 74 2.79 -10.36 13.09
CA GLU A 74 2.17 -10.15 11.77
C GLU A 74 1.21 -8.96 11.76
N LEU A 75 0.42 -8.79 12.82
CA LEU A 75 -0.46 -7.63 12.99
C LEU A 75 0.35 -6.34 13.11
N GLN A 76 1.40 -6.32 13.93
CA GLN A 76 2.30 -5.18 14.05
C GLN A 76 2.97 -4.84 12.72
N ALA A 77 3.47 -5.85 11.98
CA ALA A 77 4.08 -5.64 10.67
C ALA A 77 3.07 -5.13 9.63
N GLY A 78 1.84 -5.63 9.65
CA GLY A 78 0.75 -5.14 8.81
C GLY A 78 0.39 -3.69 9.11
N LYS A 79 0.23 -3.36 10.39
CA LYS A 79 -0.12 -2.01 10.85
C LYS A 79 0.97 -0.98 10.53
N ARG A 80 2.26 -1.35 10.67
CA ARG A 80 3.37 -0.46 10.26
C ARG A 80 3.34 -0.14 8.77
N ARG A 81 3.00 -1.12 7.91
CA ARG A 81 2.86 -0.87 6.46
C ARG A 81 1.68 0.05 6.15
N GLU A 82 0.54 -0.13 6.83
CA GLU A 82 -0.63 0.74 6.72
C GLU A 82 -0.27 2.19 7.09
N VAL A 83 0.34 2.38 8.25
CA VAL A 83 0.77 3.70 8.76
C VAL A 83 1.82 4.34 7.85
N ALA A 84 2.79 3.58 7.35
CA ALA A 84 3.79 4.08 6.42
C ALA A 84 3.17 4.53 5.09
N GLY A 85 2.22 3.76 4.56
CA GLY A 85 1.49 4.13 3.33
C GLY A 85 0.67 5.40 3.50
N GLU A 86 0.00 5.58 4.64
CA GLU A 86 -0.74 6.82 4.93
C GLU A 86 0.19 8.02 5.13
N CYS A 87 1.32 7.85 5.80
CA CYS A 87 2.35 8.87 5.94
C CYS A 87 2.85 9.34 4.57
N GLU A 88 3.23 8.40 3.71
CA GLU A 88 3.69 8.70 2.36
C GLU A 88 2.61 9.41 1.54
N ARG A 89 1.37 8.92 1.58
CA ARG A 89 0.23 9.52 0.89
C ARG A 89 0.01 10.98 1.29
N ILE A 90 0.08 11.27 2.60
CA ILE A 90 -0.13 12.63 3.12
C ILE A 90 1.03 13.54 2.73
N ILE A 91 2.28 13.06 2.85
CA ILE A 91 3.43 13.83 2.43
C ILE A 91 3.34 14.13 0.92
N TYR A 92 3.05 13.14 0.10
CA TYR A 92 3.01 13.31 -1.37
C TYR A 92 1.82 14.15 -1.83
N ALA A 93 0.71 14.15 -1.08
CA ALA A 93 -0.39 15.06 -1.34
C ALA A 93 0.02 16.53 -1.28
N GLY A 94 1.14 16.86 -0.62
CA GLY A 94 1.73 18.17 -0.64
C GLY A 94 1.07 19.19 0.27
N ILE A 95 1.32 20.45 -0.02
CA ILE A 95 0.97 21.61 0.81
C ILE A 95 0.39 22.77 0.01
N ASN A 96 -0.45 23.55 0.65
CA ASN A 96 -0.85 24.87 0.15
C ASN A 96 0.01 25.95 0.81
N VAL A 97 0.57 26.86 0.02
CA VAL A 97 1.44 27.94 0.50
C VAL A 97 0.87 29.28 0.06
N ALA A 98 0.68 30.19 1.01
CA ALA A 98 0.36 31.59 0.73
C ALA A 98 1.66 32.35 0.35
N LEU A 99 1.66 33.02 -0.80
CA LEU A 99 2.77 33.80 -1.30
C LEU A 99 2.63 35.28 -0.96
N ALA A 100 3.70 36.04 -1.17
CA ALA A 100 3.74 37.46 -0.83
C ALA A 100 2.70 38.32 -1.60
N ASP A 101 2.27 37.89 -2.76
CA ASP A 101 1.23 38.53 -3.56
C ASP A 101 -0.21 38.21 -3.10
N GLY A 102 -0.36 37.37 -2.07
CA GLY A 102 -1.63 36.93 -1.51
C GLY A 102 -2.24 35.73 -2.24
N SER A 103 -1.62 35.20 -3.29
CA SER A 103 -2.04 33.96 -3.92
C SER A 103 -1.73 32.75 -3.03
N VAL A 104 -2.56 31.72 -3.13
CA VAL A 104 -2.32 30.42 -2.48
C VAL A 104 -2.11 29.38 -3.56
N GLU A 105 -0.96 28.76 -3.54
CA GLU A 105 -0.58 27.75 -4.53
C GLU A 105 -0.31 26.40 -3.87
N HIS A 106 -0.59 25.33 -4.62
CA HIS A 106 -0.38 23.96 -4.17
C HIS A 106 0.91 23.38 -4.75
N TYR A 107 1.65 22.66 -3.91
CA TYR A 107 2.91 22.00 -4.25
C TYR A 107 2.87 20.56 -3.75
N ALA A 108 2.88 19.59 -4.67
CA ALA A 108 3.10 18.18 -4.35
C ALA A 108 4.50 17.98 -3.75
N LEU A 109 4.65 16.95 -2.93
CA LEU A 109 5.91 16.65 -2.26
C LEU A 109 6.29 15.19 -2.46
N THR A 110 6.26 14.70 -3.71
CA THR A 110 6.87 13.43 -4.07
C THR A 110 8.37 13.45 -3.75
N ILE A 111 9.04 12.30 -3.81
CA ILE A 111 10.50 12.25 -3.58
C ILE A 111 11.25 13.17 -4.57
N GLU A 112 10.80 13.20 -5.83
CA GLU A 112 11.37 14.06 -6.86
C GLU A 112 11.17 15.55 -6.54
N ASP A 113 10.00 15.93 -6.05
CA ASP A 113 9.70 17.32 -5.66
C ASP A 113 10.54 17.75 -4.46
N GLN A 114 10.66 16.89 -3.43
CA GLN A 114 11.51 17.14 -2.28
C GLN A 114 12.97 17.33 -2.70
N LEU A 115 13.48 16.51 -3.63
CA LEU A 115 14.84 16.62 -4.15
C LEU A 115 15.04 17.93 -4.96
N ASN A 116 14.03 18.30 -5.77
CA ASN A 116 14.03 19.57 -6.50
C ASN A 116 14.06 20.77 -5.54
N LEU A 117 13.21 20.75 -4.50
CA LEU A 117 13.19 21.81 -3.48
C LEU A 117 14.53 21.94 -2.74
N PHE A 118 15.20 20.81 -2.47
CA PHE A 118 16.56 20.84 -1.91
C PHE A 118 17.55 21.56 -2.86
N GLY A 119 17.46 21.32 -4.17
CA GLY A 119 18.22 22.06 -5.17
C GLY A 119 17.92 23.57 -5.16
N LYS A 120 16.63 23.95 -5.00
CA LYS A 120 16.22 25.35 -4.90
C LYS A 120 16.70 26.01 -3.60
N GLN A 121 16.73 25.27 -2.49
CA GLN A 121 17.32 25.75 -1.23
C GLN A 121 18.79 26.16 -1.40
N ILE A 122 19.57 25.41 -2.17
CA ILE A 122 20.95 25.75 -2.47
C ILE A 122 21.04 27.07 -3.27
N GLN A 123 20.15 27.25 -4.25
CA GLN A 123 20.11 28.48 -5.07
C GLN A 123 19.75 29.71 -4.23
N VAL A 124 18.76 29.59 -3.33
CA VAL A 124 18.40 30.66 -2.39
C VAL A 124 19.58 30.98 -1.48
N SER A 125 20.24 29.96 -0.92
CA SER A 125 21.38 30.12 -0.02
C SER A 125 22.61 30.74 -0.73
N ALA A 126 22.74 30.53 -2.05
CA ALA A 126 23.76 31.18 -2.90
C ALA A 126 23.42 32.63 -3.25
N GLY A 127 22.29 33.16 -2.79
CA GLY A 127 21.89 34.56 -3.00
C GLY A 127 21.23 34.84 -4.34
N GLN A 128 20.70 33.84 -5.04
CA GLN A 128 19.92 34.07 -6.25
C GLN A 128 18.62 34.81 -5.89
N ALA A 129 18.33 35.91 -6.60
CA ALA A 129 17.16 36.75 -6.33
C ALA A 129 15.86 36.17 -6.89
N GLN A 130 15.95 35.35 -7.94
CA GLN A 130 14.81 34.72 -8.61
C GLN A 130 15.17 33.27 -8.91
N ILE A 131 14.24 32.37 -8.59
CA ILE A 131 14.42 30.93 -8.74
C ILE A 131 13.24 30.39 -9.55
N GLU A 132 13.52 29.64 -10.60
CA GLU A 132 12.50 28.97 -11.40
C GLU A 132 11.89 27.79 -10.65
N TYR A 133 10.56 27.75 -10.59
CA TYR A 133 9.80 26.63 -10.03
C TYR A 133 8.37 26.64 -10.58
N HIS A 134 7.54 25.66 -10.21
CA HIS A 134 6.14 25.63 -10.58
C HIS A 134 5.28 25.07 -9.45
N ALA A 135 4.08 25.60 -9.31
CA ALA A 135 3.01 24.97 -8.55
C ALA A 135 2.36 23.86 -9.38
N ASP A 136 1.62 22.97 -8.74
CA ASP A 136 0.97 21.84 -9.40
C ASP A 136 0.03 22.31 -10.51
N GLY A 137 0.19 21.71 -11.69
CA GLY A 137 -0.62 22.03 -12.86
C GLY A 137 -0.36 23.41 -13.46
N GLN A 138 0.65 24.14 -12.99
CA GLN A 138 1.02 25.47 -13.50
C GLN A 138 2.31 25.42 -14.32
N PRO A 139 2.49 26.33 -15.30
CA PRO A 139 3.75 26.51 -15.98
C PRO A 139 4.88 26.92 -15.01
N CYS A 140 6.11 26.50 -15.33
CA CYS A 140 7.28 26.97 -14.61
C CYS A 140 7.42 28.49 -14.74
N ARG A 141 7.66 29.15 -13.60
CA ARG A 141 7.86 30.62 -13.51
C ARG A 141 8.97 30.97 -12.52
N TYR A 142 9.36 32.23 -12.50
CA TYR A 142 10.29 32.74 -11.49
C TYR A 142 9.56 33.17 -10.24
N TYR A 143 9.99 32.63 -9.11
CA TYR A 143 9.59 33.05 -7.75
C TYR A 143 10.67 33.96 -7.18
N SER A 144 10.29 34.91 -6.33
CA SER A 144 11.23 35.64 -5.51
C SER A 144 11.99 34.73 -4.56
N ALA A 145 13.19 35.09 -4.14
CA ALA A 145 13.93 34.32 -3.13
C ALA A 145 13.12 34.18 -1.82
N ALA A 146 12.33 35.19 -1.47
CA ALA A 146 11.46 35.16 -0.28
C ALA A 146 10.30 34.13 -0.41
N ASP A 147 9.58 34.15 -1.54
CA ASP A 147 8.50 33.17 -1.79
C ASP A 147 9.08 31.75 -1.87
N MET A 148 10.21 31.55 -2.57
CA MET A 148 10.86 30.26 -2.64
C MET A 148 11.28 29.76 -1.27
N GLN A 149 11.79 30.62 -0.40
CA GLN A 149 12.15 30.28 0.97
C GLN A 149 10.92 29.86 1.78
N THR A 150 9.79 30.55 1.60
CA THR A 150 8.50 30.22 2.25
C THR A 150 8.02 28.83 1.82
N ILE A 151 8.04 28.54 0.51
CA ILE A 151 7.67 27.22 -0.03
C ILE A 151 8.55 26.12 0.56
N ILE A 152 9.87 26.31 0.54
CA ILE A 152 10.83 25.33 1.05
C ILE A 152 10.63 25.09 2.55
N GLN A 153 10.45 26.14 3.35
CA GLN A 153 10.25 26.01 4.79
C GLN A 153 8.96 25.23 5.12
N ALA A 154 7.86 25.57 4.44
CA ALA A 154 6.60 24.88 4.60
C ALA A 154 6.70 23.41 4.21
N ALA A 155 7.36 23.10 3.08
CA ALA A 155 7.60 21.74 2.62
C ALA A 155 8.44 20.93 3.61
N MET A 156 9.55 21.50 4.07
CA MET A 156 10.43 20.85 5.06
C MET A 156 9.72 20.60 6.39
N TRP A 157 8.92 21.58 6.86
CA TRP A 157 8.12 21.41 8.07
C TRP A 157 7.14 20.24 7.93
N HIS A 158 6.38 20.21 6.83
CA HIS A 158 5.38 19.17 6.54
C HIS A 158 6.02 17.78 6.51
N VAL A 159 7.08 17.59 5.72
CA VAL A 159 7.77 16.30 5.60
C VAL A 159 8.35 15.87 6.95
N SER A 160 9.01 16.79 7.67
CA SER A 160 9.65 16.48 8.95
C SER A 160 8.64 16.13 10.04
N TYR A 161 7.52 16.87 10.11
CA TYR A 161 6.43 16.57 11.04
C TYR A 161 5.86 15.18 10.79
N HIS A 162 5.41 14.89 9.58
CA HIS A 162 4.77 13.61 9.26
C HIS A 162 5.72 12.41 9.40
N THR A 163 6.99 12.58 9.06
CA THR A 163 8.02 11.55 9.27
C THR A 163 8.25 11.30 10.77
N THR A 164 8.35 12.35 11.59
CA THR A 164 8.52 12.25 13.04
C THR A 164 7.31 11.60 13.70
N TYR A 165 6.11 11.98 13.28
CA TYR A 165 4.85 11.43 13.76
C TYR A 165 4.70 9.95 13.38
N CYS A 166 5.00 9.58 12.13
CA CYS A 166 4.99 8.19 11.68
C CYS A 166 5.97 7.32 12.48
N ASN A 167 7.16 7.84 12.77
CA ASN A 167 8.14 7.14 13.61
C ASN A 167 7.61 6.88 15.03
N ALA A 168 6.94 7.86 15.63
CA ALA A 168 6.34 7.73 16.95
C ALA A 168 5.22 6.67 16.98
N ILE A 169 4.33 6.65 15.96
CA ILE A 169 3.32 5.59 15.82
C ILE A 169 3.98 4.23 15.66
N ASN A 170 5.06 4.11 14.88
CA ASN A 170 5.77 2.85 14.71
C ASN A 170 6.39 2.34 16.03
N MET A 171 6.86 3.25 16.89
CA MET A 171 7.32 2.90 18.25
C MET A 171 6.14 2.45 19.13
N TRP A 172 5.00 3.11 19.03
CA TRP A 172 3.78 2.71 19.74
C TRP A 172 3.31 1.31 19.29
N ILE A 173 3.21 1.04 17.99
CA ILE A 173 2.90 -0.30 17.46
C ILE A 173 3.87 -1.35 18.02
N ALA A 174 5.16 -1.05 18.09
CA ALA A 174 6.16 -1.96 18.62
C ALA A 174 6.01 -2.23 20.12
N GLY A 175 5.44 -1.27 20.87
CA GLY A 175 5.18 -1.39 22.30
C GLY A 175 3.93 -2.20 22.65
N CYS A 176 2.98 -2.39 21.70
CA CYS A 176 1.75 -3.14 21.94
C CYS A 176 2.03 -4.60 22.32
N GLN A 177 1.27 -5.10 23.28
CA GLN A 177 1.38 -6.46 23.79
C GLN A 177 0.22 -7.35 23.31
N THR A 178 -0.85 -6.77 22.76
CA THR A 178 -2.05 -7.48 22.33
C THR A 178 -2.45 -7.10 20.92
N ALA A 179 -3.19 -8.01 20.27
CA ALA A 179 -3.74 -7.78 18.94
C ALA A 179 -4.74 -6.60 18.92
N ASP A 180 -5.49 -6.42 19.98
CA ASP A 180 -6.51 -5.38 20.07
C ASP A 180 -5.88 -4.00 20.19
N GLU A 181 -4.82 -3.84 21.00
CA GLU A 181 -4.03 -2.60 21.04
C GLU A 181 -3.52 -2.19 19.66
N VAL A 182 -2.98 -3.15 18.88
CA VAL A 182 -2.50 -2.86 17.52
C VAL A 182 -3.63 -2.43 16.58
N ARG A 183 -4.82 -3.05 16.70
CA ARG A 183 -5.96 -2.74 15.83
C ARG A 183 -6.53 -1.34 16.04
N GLU A 184 -6.44 -0.82 17.26
CA GLU A 184 -6.94 0.51 17.60
C GLU A 184 -6.04 1.65 17.05
N ILE A 185 -4.80 1.36 16.67
CA ILE A 185 -3.88 2.36 16.14
C ILE A 185 -4.24 2.67 14.68
N PHE A 186 -4.29 3.96 14.36
CA PHE A 186 -4.45 4.46 12.98
C PHE A 186 -3.62 5.74 12.78
N TYR A 187 -3.35 6.09 11.55
CA TYR A 187 -2.65 7.34 11.24
C TYR A 187 -3.59 8.53 11.51
N GLY A 188 -3.19 9.42 12.38
CA GLY A 188 -4.00 10.53 12.90
C GLY A 188 -4.42 10.37 14.36
N ALA A 189 -4.13 9.21 14.99
CA ALA A 189 -4.40 9.00 16.42
C ALA A 189 -3.47 9.83 17.31
N ASP A 190 -3.94 10.21 18.49
CA ASP A 190 -3.10 10.85 19.50
C ASP A 190 -2.05 9.87 20.03
N VAL A 191 -0.79 10.11 19.69
CA VAL A 191 0.32 9.27 20.13
C VAL A 191 0.49 9.40 21.65
N PRO A 192 0.51 8.29 22.42
CA PRO A 192 0.77 8.34 23.85
C PRO A 192 2.10 9.01 24.20
N VAL A 193 2.14 9.74 25.29
CA VAL A 193 3.29 10.61 25.66
C VAL A 193 4.60 9.86 25.78
N GLU A 194 4.57 8.60 26.21
CA GLU A 194 5.73 7.71 26.31
C GLU A 194 6.39 7.38 24.96
N TYR A 195 5.65 7.50 23.84
CA TYR A 195 6.17 7.31 22.49
C TYR A 195 6.49 8.61 21.77
N GLN A 196 6.18 9.76 22.38
CA GLN A 196 6.49 11.08 21.81
C GLN A 196 7.94 11.46 22.06
N SER A 197 8.72 11.64 21.00
CA SER A 197 10.03 12.29 21.10
C SER A 197 9.90 13.76 21.48
N ASP A 198 10.96 14.39 21.95
CA ASP A 198 10.95 15.84 22.24
C ASP A 198 10.68 16.66 20.97
N VAL A 199 11.12 16.16 19.81
CA VAL A 199 10.86 16.79 18.52
C VAL A 199 9.36 16.73 18.18
N LEU A 200 8.69 15.59 18.39
CA LEU A 200 7.24 15.47 18.17
C LEU A 200 6.46 16.39 19.12
N LYS A 201 6.84 16.44 20.40
CA LYS A 201 6.22 17.35 21.38
C LYS A 201 6.32 18.82 20.95
N ALA A 202 7.46 19.23 20.38
CA ALA A 202 7.65 20.57 19.85
C ALA A 202 6.68 20.86 18.69
N TYR A 203 6.56 19.94 17.71
CA TYR A 203 5.59 20.08 16.61
C TYR A 203 4.15 20.14 17.10
N LEU A 204 3.74 19.26 18.03
CA LEU A 204 2.38 19.26 18.57
C LEU A 204 2.07 20.56 19.33
N THR A 205 3.05 21.13 20.03
CA THR A 205 2.91 22.43 20.72
C THR A 205 2.72 23.56 19.70
N GLU A 206 3.49 23.57 18.62
CA GLU A 206 3.38 24.56 17.54
C GLU A 206 2.00 24.48 16.85
N ILE A 207 1.53 23.27 16.51
CA ILE A 207 0.20 23.05 15.91
C ILE A 207 -0.88 23.57 16.84
N THR A 208 -0.81 23.27 18.13
CA THR A 208 -1.80 23.73 19.12
C THR A 208 -1.82 25.25 19.24
N ALA A 209 -0.64 25.88 19.21
CA ALA A 209 -0.54 27.35 19.26
C ALA A 209 -1.16 28.02 18.03
N LEU A 210 -0.95 27.45 16.84
CA LEU A 210 -1.56 27.94 15.60
C LEU A 210 -3.09 27.78 15.60
N ALA A 211 -3.60 26.65 16.07
CA ALA A 211 -5.04 26.40 16.18
C ALA A 211 -5.73 27.29 17.25
N GLY A 212 -5.02 27.65 18.33
CA GLY A 212 -5.54 28.55 19.38
C GLY A 212 -5.52 30.02 19.01
N GLY A 213 -4.67 30.42 18.06
CA GLY A 213 -4.57 31.82 17.61
C GLY A 213 -5.73 32.31 16.73
N ASP A 214 -6.49 31.38 16.13
CA ASP A 214 -7.63 31.71 15.23
C ASP A 214 -8.96 31.95 16.00
N SER A 215 -8.97 31.75 17.33
CA SER A 215 -10.17 31.90 18.17
C SER A 215 -10.35 33.27 18.83
N ASP A 216 -9.43 34.22 18.62
CA ASP A 216 -9.45 35.55 19.25
C ASP A 216 -9.91 36.70 18.34
N VAL A 217 -10.58 36.38 17.22
CA VAL A 217 -11.36 37.41 16.49
C VAL A 217 -12.71 37.57 17.20
N ALA A 218 -12.71 38.34 18.25
CA ALA A 218 -13.93 38.82 18.92
C ALA A 218 -14.82 39.54 17.90
N ASP A 219 -16.07 39.10 17.82
CA ASP A 219 -17.18 39.78 17.17
C ASP A 219 -17.29 41.22 17.71
N PRO A 220 -17.15 42.28 16.91
CA PRO A 220 -17.46 43.62 17.39
C PRO A 220 -18.97 43.80 17.40
N ALA A 221 -19.51 44.01 18.58
CA ALA A 221 -20.90 44.41 18.86
C ALA A 221 -21.29 45.72 18.15
#